data_1c8bd89fa865b79981491c347180b8b2
#
_entry.id   1c8bd89fa865b79981491c347180b8b2
#
_cell.length_a   1.000
_cell.length_b   1.000
_cell.length_c   1.000
_cell.angle_alpha   90.00
_cell.angle_beta   90.00
_cell.angle_gamma   90.00
#
_symmetry.space_group_name_H-M   'P 1'
#
loop_
_entity.id
_entity.type
_entity.pdbx_description
1 polymer ?
#
loop_
_entity_poly.entity_id
_entity_poly.type
_entity_poly.pdbx_seq_one_letter_code
_entity_poly.pdbx_strand_id
1 'polypeptide(L)'
;MDQKQCNENPTVPLTRVYARRWLMITIFILYAIAVIGQWLQYSIISNIIARYYDVSLVAVNWTSLVFLVIYIPMVFPASYVIDRLGLRWTMIVGCALVTSGSWIKVFSASPDRFYVTFIGQAVISSAQVFVISVPGRLAANWFGPHEISTATAIGLFGCQIGIGITFLLPPNIVRNHEQLENIGNDLFVLYLTTAIFASLVTVVVFAFFRSDPPLPPSDARRLQILHKTESTEGFLTLTRRLLTNRSYLALWHAFGVTIGVFNALSTLLNEMYLMRFKSGEVEVGYIGVVITILGMAGAIVAGVVLDRTHKFKLMISSVCALSWIGLILIGIGLLLEHKWIIYLGAIMFGFFNAGYSTLGFEVCAEFTYPDPEGVTTAYLTVAHQSYGAAMILIFGKVLESYGDLWVHIGLGVIGFTGLVAHIFTKDLQKRQNAKEIACRNKVHLKEDPSA
;
A
#
# COMPACT_ATOMS: atom_id res chain seq x y z
N MET A 1 64.35 -17.87 -10.60
CA MET A 1 63.78 -18.86 -9.68
C MET A 1 62.32 -18.49 -9.43
N ASP A 2 61.50 -19.24 -10.09
CA ASP A 2 60.09 -19.54 -9.83
C ASP A 2 59.13 -18.48 -9.32
N GLN A 3 58.53 -17.78 -10.26
CA GLN A 3 57.15 -17.27 -10.12
C GLN A 3 56.19 -18.49 -10.22
N LYS A 4 55.71 -18.96 -9.07
CA LYS A 4 54.64 -19.93 -9.02
C LYS A 4 53.39 -19.29 -9.63
N GLN A 5 52.99 -19.80 -10.79
CA GLN A 5 51.65 -19.66 -11.35
C GLN A 5 50.65 -20.01 -10.29
N CYS A 6 49.90 -18.98 -9.77
CA CYS A 6 48.64 -19.21 -9.15
C CYS A 6 47.67 -19.72 -10.23
N ASN A 7 47.45 -21.03 -10.24
CA ASN A 7 46.36 -21.65 -10.96
C ASN A 7 45.04 -20.97 -10.50
N GLU A 8 44.54 -20.07 -11.30
CA GLU A 8 43.15 -19.61 -11.20
C GLU A 8 42.24 -20.78 -11.55
N ASN A 9 41.83 -21.53 -10.53
CA ASN A 9 40.62 -22.34 -10.65
C ASN A 9 39.50 -21.43 -11.17
N PRO A 10 38.67 -21.88 -12.12
CA PRO A 10 37.54 -21.10 -12.60
C PRO A 10 36.67 -20.77 -11.38
N THR A 11 36.81 -19.52 -10.92
CA THR A 11 36.09 -19.05 -9.73
C THR A 11 34.60 -19.13 -10.01
N VAL A 12 33.95 -20.07 -9.36
CA VAL A 12 32.48 -20.12 -9.35
C VAL A 12 31.96 -18.70 -9.01
N PRO A 13 31.14 -18.09 -9.86
CA PRO A 13 30.70 -16.72 -9.65
C PRO A 13 30.06 -16.64 -8.28
N LEU A 14 30.61 -15.79 -7.41
CA LEU A 14 30.16 -15.63 -6.03
C LEU A 14 28.78 -15.00 -5.93
N THR A 15 28.27 -14.40 -7.03
CA THR A 15 26.97 -13.77 -7.17
C THR A 15 26.33 -14.15 -8.50
N ARG A 16 25.01 -14.40 -8.52
CA ARG A 16 24.25 -14.72 -9.72
C ARG A 16 22.80 -14.25 -9.63
N VAL A 17 22.31 -13.65 -10.72
CA VAL A 17 20.91 -13.27 -10.86
C VAL A 17 20.16 -14.36 -11.64
N TYR A 18 19.08 -14.89 -11.07
CA TYR A 18 18.30 -15.99 -11.64
C TYR A 18 17.00 -15.50 -12.29
N ALA A 19 16.60 -16.06 -13.44
CA ALA A 19 15.33 -15.73 -14.10
C ALA A 19 14.10 -16.06 -13.22
N ARG A 20 14.23 -16.99 -12.28
CA ARG A 20 13.18 -17.37 -11.31
C ARG A 20 12.72 -16.19 -10.45
N ARG A 21 13.49 -15.10 -10.36
CA ARG A 21 13.10 -13.86 -9.66
C ARG A 21 11.74 -13.31 -10.12
N TRP A 22 11.47 -13.38 -11.43
CA TRP A 22 10.20 -12.93 -12.00
C TRP A 22 9.01 -13.77 -11.54
N LEU A 23 9.20 -15.07 -11.40
CA LEU A 23 8.19 -15.95 -10.81
C LEU A 23 7.91 -15.58 -9.34
N MET A 24 8.95 -15.28 -8.55
CA MET A 24 8.79 -14.91 -7.14
C MET A 24 7.96 -13.64 -6.99
N ILE A 25 8.24 -12.61 -7.81
CA ILE A 25 7.48 -11.34 -7.74
C ILE A 25 6.06 -11.51 -8.27
N THR A 26 5.84 -12.31 -9.31
CA THR A 26 4.48 -12.62 -9.81
C THR A 26 3.64 -13.34 -8.75
N ILE A 27 4.22 -14.31 -8.04
CA ILE A 27 3.54 -14.99 -6.93
C ILE A 27 3.19 -14.00 -5.82
N PHE A 28 4.09 -13.06 -5.50
CA PHE A 28 3.81 -12.01 -4.54
C PHE A 28 2.68 -11.09 -5.00
N ILE A 29 2.64 -10.70 -6.28
CA ILE A 29 1.55 -9.89 -6.86
C ILE A 29 0.21 -10.60 -6.69
N LEU A 30 0.13 -11.91 -6.98
CA LEU A 30 -1.10 -12.68 -6.79
C LEU A 30 -1.54 -12.69 -5.32
N TYR A 31 -0.60 -12.83 -4.40
CA TYR A 31 -0.88 -12.72 -2.96
C TYR A 31 -1.41 -11.33 -2.58
N ALA A 32 -0.77 -10.26 -3.08
CA ALA A 32 -1.20 -8.89 -2.82
C ALA A 32 -2.63 -8.64 -3.34
N ILE A 33 -2.95 -9.14 -4.54
CA ILE A 33 -4.31 -9.10 -5.10
C ILE A 33 -5.30 -9.85 -4.21
N ALA A 34 -4.95 -11.05 -3.73
CA ALA A 34 -5.84 -11.86 -2.88
C ALA A 34 -6.18 -11.17 -1.55
N VAL A 35 -5.25 -10.40 -0.99
CA VAL A 35 -5.46 -9.66 0.27
C VAL A 35 -6.17 -8.33 0.01
N ILE A 36 -5.56 -7.46 -0.81
CA ILE A 36 -6.03 -6.09 -1.03
C ILE A 36 -7.33 -6.06 -1.84
N GLY A 37 -7.54 -7.02 -2.75
CA GLY A 37 -8.79 -7.19 -3.49
C GLY A 37 -10.03 -7.47 -2.62
N GLN A 38 -9.85 -7.67 -1.31
CA GLN A 38 -10.94 -7.85 -0.35
C GLN A 38 -11.09 -6.68 0.63
N TRP A 39 -10.22 -5.67 0.55
CA TRP A 39 -10.24 -4.54 1.50
C TRP A 39 -11.54 -3.72 1.43
N LEU A 40 -11.91 -3.18 0.27
CA LEU A 40 -13.10 -2.36 0.08
C LEU A 40 -14.32 -3.14 -0.44
N GLN A 41 -14.25 -4.47 -0.41
CA GLN A 41 -15.25 -5.36 -1.02
C GLN A 41 -16.70 -5.05 -0.63
N TYR A 42 -16.94 -4.60 0.59
CA TYR A 42 -18.26 -4.26 1.10
C TYR A 42 -18.58 -2.77 0.98
N SER A 43 -17.58 -1.91 1.04
CA SER A 43 -17.77 -0.47 1.00
C SER A 43 -18.36 0.01 -0.33
N ILE A 44 -17.99 -0.65 -1.44
CA ILE A 44 -18.47 -0.30 -2.79
C ILE A 44 -19.92 -0.71 -3.04
N ILE A 45 -20.45 -1.61 -2.23
CA ILE A 45 -21.86 -2.08 -2.26
C ILE A 45 -22.50 -1.92 -0.88
N SER A 46 -22.11 -0.88 -0.13
CA SER A 46 -22.47 -0.73 1.29
C SER A 46 -23.99 -0.70 1.53
N ASN A 47 -24.74 -0.08 0.63
CA ASN A 47 -26.20 -0.05 0.66
C ASN A 47 -26.84 -1.45 0.53
N ILE A 48 -26.30 -2.30 -0.33
CA ILE A 48 -26.78 -3.69 -0.54
C ILE A 48 -26.46 -4.52 0.70
N ILE A 49 -25.24 -4.40 1.22
CA ILE A 49 -24.78 -5.14 2.41
C ILE A 49 -25.58 -4.73 3.65
N ALA A 50 -25.78 -3.42 3.87
CA ALA A 50 -26.58 -2.91 4.98
C ALA A 50 -28.02 -3.46 4.94
N ARG A 51 -28.64 -3.48 3.76
CA ARG A 51 -29.99 -4.03 3.57
C ARG A 51 -30.03 -5.56 3.75
N TYR A 52 -29.03 -6.29 3.25
CA TYR A 52 -29.02 -7.74 3.32
C TYR A 52 -28.85 -8.28 4.73
N TYR A 53 -27.91 -7.72 5.50
CA TYR A 53 -27.64 -8.14 6.87
C TYR A 53 -28.41 -7.37 7.93
N ASP A 54 -29.26 -6.41 7.55
CA ASP A 54 -30.00 -5.52 8.45
C ASP A 54 -29.08 -4.82 9.47
N VAL A 55 -28.00 -4.20 8.98
CA VAL A 55 -27.01 -3.50 9.79
C VAL A 55 -26.83 -2.06 9.33
N SER A 56 -26.32 -1.20 10.22
CA SER A 56 -26.04 0.19 9.89
C SER A 56 -24.89 0.32 8.87
N LEU A 57 -24.87 1.40 8.09
CA LEU A 57 -23.76 1.72 7.18
C LEU A 57 -22.42 1.83 7.93
N VAL A 58 -22.44 2.36 9.15
CA VAL A 58 -21.27 2.41 10.03
C VAL A 58 -20.72 1.00 10.31
N ALA A 59 -21.58 0.00 10.53
CA ALA A 59 -21.16 -1.39 10.71
C ALA A 59 -20.51 -1.95 9.43
N VAL A 60 -21.05 -1.61 8.26
CA VAL A 60 -20.44 -1.99 6.98
C VAL A 60 -19.07 -1.33 6.82
N ASN A 61 -18.93 -0.04 7.16
CA ASN A 61 -17.65 0.68 7.09
C ASN A 61 -16.57 0.08 7.98
N TRP A 62 -16.94 -0.55 9.10
CA TRP A 62 -16.03 -1.29 9.94
C TRP A 62 -15.36 -2.47 9.22
N THR A 63 -15.96 -3.02 8.17
CA THR A 63 -15.35 -4.11 7.39
C THR A 63 -14.10 -3.68 6.61
N SER A 64 -14.02 -2.42 6.16
CA SER A 64 -12.80 -1.84 5.57
C SER A 64 -11.90 -1.22 6.65
N LEU A 65 -12.50 -0.60 7.66
CA LEU A 65 -11.78 0.02 8.77
C LEU A 65 -10.89 -0.97 9.52
N VAL A 66 -11.34 -2.22 9.67
CA VAL A 66 -10.58 -3.28 10.35
C VAL A 66 -9.21 -3.52 9.73
N PHE A 67 -9.04 -3.31 8.41
CA PHE A 67 -7.74 -3.39 7.75
C PHE A 67 -6.78 -2.30 8.23
N LEU A 68 -7.28 -1.08 8.43
CA LEU A 68 -6.45 0.03 8.92
C LEU A 68 -6.09 -0.15 10.39
N VAL A 69 -7.06 -0.54 11.22
CA VAL A 69 -6.89 -0.68 12.67
C VAL A 69 -5.98 -1.85 13.02
N ILE A 70 -6.18 -3.02 12.41
CA ILE A 70 -5.37 -4.23 12.70
C ILE A 70 -3.92 -4.06 12.22
N TYR A 71 -3.68 -3.29 11.15
CA TYR A 71 -2.32 -3.02 10.67
C TYR A 71 -1.41 -2.46 11.77
N ILE A 72 -1.93 -1.51 12.56
CA ILE A 72 -1.14 -0.76 13.56
C ILE A 72 -0.46 -1.68 14.59
N PRO A 73 -1.17 -2.57 15.30
CA PRO A 73 -0.53 -3.50 16.23
C PRO A 73 0.21 -4.64 15.52
N MET A 74 -0.21 -5.03 14.31
CA MET A 74 0.34 -6.20 13.63
C MET A 74 1.68 -5.93 12.92
N VAL A 75 2.05 -4.67 12.67
CA VAL A 75 3.33 -4.33 12.03
C VAL A 75 4.53 -4.82 12.84
N PHE A 76 4.45 -4.82 14.18
CA PHE A 76 5.53 -5.25 15.07
C PHE A 76 5.73 -6.78 15.05
N PRO A 77 4.70 -7.62 15.33
CA PRO A 77 4.86 -9.07 15.22
C PRO A 77 5.17 -9.52 13.80
N ALA A 78 4.65 -8.85 12.78
CA ALA A 78 4.96 -9.17 11.39
C ALA A 78 6.46 -8.95 11.06
N SER A 79 7.04 -7.85 11.51
CA SER A 79 8.47 -7.61 11.35
C SER A 79 9.30 -8.72 12.02
N TYR A 80 8.92 -9.16 13.21
CA TYR A 80 9.55 -10.28 13.89
C TYR A 80 9.44 -11.59 13.09
N VAL A 81 8.26 -11.90 12.55
CA VAL A 81 8.03 -13.09 11.70
C VAL A 81 8.93 -13.06 10.47
N ILE A 82 9.00 -11.91 9.77
CA ILE A 82 9.85 -11.74 8.59
C ILE A 82 11.34 -11.92 8.92
N ASP A 83 11.80 -11.40 10.07
CA ASP A 83 13.21 -11.43 10.47
C ASP A 83 13.66 -12.80 10.93
N ARG A 84 12.80 -13.54 11.64
CA ARG A 84 13.11 -14.84 12.23
C ARG A 84 12.80 -16.02 11.32
N LEU A 85 11.64 -16.01 10.68
CA LEU A 85 11.17 -17.13 9.85
C LEU A 85 11.55 -16.99 8.37
N GLY A 86 11.90 -15.77 7.93
CA GLY A 86 12.25 -15.47 6.54
C GLY A 86 11.04 -15.38 5.61
N LEU A 87 11.27 -14.98 4.35
CA LEU A 87 10.21 -14.64 3.40
C LEU A 87 9.26 -15.81 3.07
N ARG A 88 9.75 -17.04 2.99
CA ARG A 88 8.91 -18.19 2.63
C ARG A 88 7.83 -18.46 3.67
N TRP A 89 8.19 -18.51 4.93
CA TRP A 89 7.23 -18.74 6.02
C TRP A 89 6.29 -17.54 6.19
N THR A 90 6.79 -16.32 6.01
CA THR A 90 5.97 -15.12 5.98
C THR A 90 4.87 -15.21 4.93
N MET A 91 5.21 -15.61 3.70
CA MET A 91 4.23 -15.78 2.64
C MET A 91 3.25 -16.92 2.92
N ILE A 92 3.70 -18.04 3.50
CA ILE A 92 2.82 -19.15 3.88
C ILE A 92 1.83 -18.72 4.95
N VAL A 93 2.29 -18.03 6.00
CA VAL A 93 1.42 -17.51 7.07
C VAL A 93 0.41 -16.50 6.50
N GLY A 94 0.87 -15.55 5.67
CA GLY A 94 -0.02 -14.59 5.02
C GLY A 94 -1.08 -15.27 4.14
N CYS A 95 -0.69 -16.26 3.35
CA CYS A 95 -1.61 -17.04 2.53
C CYS A 95 -2.59 -17.88 3.37
N ALA A 96 -2.14 -18.47 4.46
CA ALA A 96 -3.01 -19.19 5.38
C ALA A 96 -4.07 -18.26 5.99
N LEU A 97 -3.69 -17.05 6.40
CA LEU A 97 -4.62 -16.05 6.93
C LEU A 97 -5.64 -15.62 5.88
N VAL A 98 -5.21 -15.26 4.65
CA VAL A 98 -6.15 -14.81 3.63
C VAL A 98 -7.09 -15.93 3.20
N THR A 99 -6.60 -17.15 3.05
CA THR A 99 -7.42 -18.29 2.65
C THR A 99 -8.42 -18.67 3.74
N SER A 100 -7.99 -18.80 5.00
CA SER A 100 -8.89 -19.11 6.11
C SER A 100 -9.97 -18.03 6.29
N GLY A 101 -9.60 -16.75 6.25
CA GLY A 101 -10.56 -15.64 6.32
C GLY A 101 -11.55 -15.63 5.15
N SER A 102 -11.09 -15.94 3.92
CA SER A 102 -11.97 -16.04 2.76
C SER A 102 -12.97 -17.21 2.88
N TRP A 103 -12.54 -18.37 3.37
CA TRP A 103 -13.46 -19.50 3.62
C TRP A 103 -14.43 -19.23 4.77
N ILE A 104 -14.00 -18.51 5.84
CA ILE A 104 -14.93 -18.08 6.89
C ILE A 104 -16.06 -17.25 6.29
N LYS A 105 -15.76 -16.34 5.34
CA LYS A 105 -16.77 -15.52 4.67
C LYS A 105 -17.76 -16.33 3.82
N VAL A 106 -17.35 -17.44 3.22
CA VAL A 106 -18.27 -18.33 2.49
C VAL A 106 -19.42 -18.83 3.39
N PHE A 107 -19.14 -19.10 4.67
CA PHE A 107 -20.16 -19.51 5.63
C PHE A 107 -21.05 -18.36 6.14
N SER A 108 -20.79 -17.13 5.74
CA SER A 108 -21.55 -15.94 6.15
C SER A 108 -22.66 -15.54 5.18
N ALA A 109 -22.89 -16.30 4.10
CA ALA A 109 -23.90 -16.00 3.08
C ALA A 109 -25.36 -16.16 3.55
N SER A 110 -25.65 -15.89 4.83
CA SER A 110 -26.99 -15.85 5.43
C SER A 110 -27.20 -14.51 6.11
N PRO A 111 -28.41 -13.92 6.06
CA PRO A 111 -28.66 -12.54 6.56
C PRO A 111 -28.34 -12.31 8.04
N ASP A 112 -28.37 -13.35 8.86
CA ASP A 112 -28.12 -13.33 10.29
C ASP A 112 -26.62 -13.43 10.68
N ARG A 113 -25.71 -13.55 9.69
CA ARG A 113 -24.29 -13.90 9.93
C ARG A 113 -23.30 -12.79 9.60
N PHE A 114 -23.68 -11.55 9.76
CA PHE A 114 -22.75 -10.42 9.53
C PHE A 114 -21.48 -10.53 10.38
N TYR A 115 -21.57 -11.00 11.62
CA TYR A 115 -20.41 -11.17 12.49
C TYR A 115 -19.38 -12.17 11.92
N VAL A 116 -19.83 -13.22 11.20
CA VAL A 116 -18.94 -14.18 10.53
C VAL A 116 -18.18 -13.52 9.39
N THR A 117 -18.88 -12.68 8.60
CA THR A 117 -18.26 -11.82 7.58
C THR A 117 -17.17 -10.92 8.19
N PHE A 118 -17.48 -10.28 9.31
CA PHE A 118 -16.56 -9.38 10.00
C PHE A 118 -15.32 -10.13 10.55
N ILE A 119 -15.51 -11.31 11.15
CA ILE A 119 -14.39 -12.17 11.59
C ILE A 119 -13.50 -12.55 10.40
N GLY A 120 -14.09 -12.96 9.26
CA GLY A 120 -13.35 -13.26 8.05
C GLY A 120 -12.51 -12.06 7.57
N GLN A 121 -13.09 -10.85 7.58
CA GLN A 121 -12.37 -9.61 7.24
C GLN A 121 -11.21 -9.32 8.21
N ALA A 122 -11.42 -9.51 9.51
CA ALA A 122 -10.38 -9.31 10.52
C ALA A 122 -9.20 -10.28 10.35
N VAL A 123 -9.48 -11.54 10.01
CA VAL A 123 -8.43 -12.52 9.71
C VAL A 123 -7.65 -12.13 8.45
N ILE A 124 -8.34 -11.73 7.37
CA ILE A 124 -7.69 -11.30 6.12
C ILE A 124 -6.86 -10.04 6.35
N SER A 125 -7.36 -9.07 7.13
CA SER A 125 -6.66 -7.83 7.42
C SER A 125 -5.32 -8.04 8.13
N SER A 126 -5.20 -9.11 8.93
CA SER A 126 -3.93 -9.49 9.55
C SER A 126 -2.86 -9.92 8.53
N ALA A 127 -3.25 -10.36 7.33
CA ALA A 127 -2.33 -10.68 6.25
C ALA A 127 -1.80 -9.42 5.51
N GLN A 128 -2.52 -8.29 5.58
CA GLN A 128 -2.16 -7.06 4.85
C GLN A 128 -0.78 -6.54 5.23
N VAL A 129 -0.35 -6.71 6.46
CA VAL A 129 0.94 -6.23 6.94
C VAL A 129 2.11 -6.81 6.15
N PHE A 130 1.99 -8.06 5.69
CA PHE A 130 3.01 -8.71 4.87
C PHE A 130 3.01 -8.18 3.43
N VAL A 131 1.87 -7.71 2.92
CA VAL A 131 1.77 -7.11 1.59
C VAL A 131 2.64 -5.85 1.48
N ILE A 132 2.72 -5.05 2.53
CA ILE A 132 3.49 -3.81 2.54
C ILE A 132 4.98 -4.08 2.86
N SER A 133 5.26 -5.05 3.74
CA SER A 133 6.62 -5.27 4.27
C SER A 133 7.50 -6.19 3.40
N VAL A 134 6.91 -7.07 2.58
CA VAL A 134 7.64 -8.10 1.83
C VAL A 134 8.31 -7.58 0.55
N PRO A 135 7.73 -6.68 -0.28
CA PRO A 135 8.25 -6.42 -1.64
C PRO A 135 9.68 -5.89 -1.64
N GLY A 136 10.04 -4.99 -0.74
CA GLY A 136 11.41 -4.48 -0.64
C GLY A 136 12.43 -5.56 -0.29
N ARG A 137 12.10 -6.47 0.63
CA ARG A 137 12.97 -7.60 0.98
C ARG A 137 13.06 -8.64 -0.12
N LEU A 138 11.95 -8.92 -0.80
CA LEU A 138 11.91 -9.82 -1.94
C LEU A 138 12.81 -9.30 -3.06
N ALA A 139 12.72 -8.02 -3.37
CA ALA A 139 13.57 -7.36 -4.35
C ALA A 139 15.05 -7.43 -3.96
N ALA A 140 15.40 -7.12 -2.71
CA ALA A 140 16.78 -7.18 -2.22
C ALA A 140 17.37 -8.61 -2.23
N ASN A 141 16.52 -9.64 -2.05
CA ASN A 141 16.97 -11.03 -2.04
C ASN A 141 17.17 -11.62 -3.44
N TRP A 142 16.37 -11.21 -4.42
CA TRP A 142 16.30 -11.87 -5.73
C TRP A 142 16.82 -11.04 -6.90
N PHE A 143 16.85 -9.70 -6.78
CA PHE A 143 17.19 -8.79 -7.88
C PHE A 143 18.57 -8.15 -7.69
N GLY A 144 19.20 -7.81 -8.79
CA GLY A 144 20.49 -7.10 -8.79
C GLY A 144 20.36 -5.66 -8.26
N PRO A 145 21.50 -5.02 -7.87
CA PRO A 145 21.49 -3.70 -7.21
C PRO A 145 20.77 -2.60 -8.00
N HIS A 146 20.83 -2.66 -9.32
CA HIS A 146 20.22 -1.66 -10.22
C HIS A 146 18.72 -1.90 -10.46
N GLU A 147 18.18 -3.04 -10.04
CA GLU A 147 16.80 -3.46 -10.31
C GLU A 147 15.93 -3.50 -9.05
N ILE A 148 16.50 -3.29 -7.85
CA ILE A 148 15.77 -3.43 -6.56
C ILE A 148 14.57 -2.48 -6.50
N SER A 149 14.76 -1.21 -6.82
CA SER A 149 13.66 -0.22 -6.79
C SER A 149 12.54 -0.56 -7.77
N THR A 150 12.91 -0.96 -8.99
CA THR A 150 11.95 -1.38 -10.02
C THR A 150 11.19 -2.62 -9.59
N ALA A 151 11.86 -3.63 -9.04
CA ALA A 151 11.23 -4.85 -8.55
C ALA A 151 10.28 -4.57 -7.37
N THR A 152 10.67 -3.69 -6.45
CA THR A 152 9.80 -3.25 -5.34
C THR A 152 8.55 -2.56 -5.87
N ALA A 153 8.69 -1.65 -6.83
CA ALA A 153 7.58 -0.97 -7.47
C ALA A 153 6.62 -1.96 -8.18
N ILE A 154 7.16 -2.93 -8.94
CA ILE A 154 6.37 -3.98 -9.59
C ILE A 154 5.59 -4.80 -8.54
N GLY A 155 6.19 -5.13 -7.41
CA GLY A 155 5.50 -5.81 -6.31
C GLY A 155 4.32 -4.99 -5.79
N LEU A 156 4.52 -3.69 -5.56
CA LEU A 156 3.48 -2.78 -5.08
C LEU A 156 2.36 -2.54 -6.11
N PHE A 157 2.59 -2.72 -7.41
CA PHE A 157 1.52 -2.70 -8.40
C PHE A 157 0.46 -3.79 -8.15
N GLY A 158 0.82 -4.90 -7.51
CA GLY A 158 -0.13 -5.91 -7.05
C GLY A 158 -1.20 -5.32 -6.13
N CYS A 159 -0.84 -4.38 -5.25
CA CYS A 159 -1.80 -3.68 -4.38
C CYS A 159 -2.79 -2.84 -5.20
N GLN A 160 -2.29 -2.10 -6.19
CA GLN A 160 -3.14 -1.27 -7.06
C GLN A 160 -4.10 -2.12 -7.89
N ILE A 161 -3.62 -3.24 -8.45
CA ILE A 161 -4.48 -4.19 -9.16
C ILE A 161 -5.56 -4.73 -8.21
N GLY A 162 -5.20 -5.08 -6.96
CA GLY A 162 -6.13 -5.52 -5.93
C GLY A 162 -7.21 -4.47 -5.64
N ILE A 163 -6.84 -3.19 -5.48
CA ILE A 163 -7.79 -2.08 -5.31
C ILE A 163 -8.72 -1.96 -6.52
N GLY A 164 -8.18 -2.02 -7.75
CA GLY A 164 -8.98 -1.98 -8.96
C GLY A 164 -10.01 -3.12 -9.05
N ILE A 165 -9.60 -4.34 -8.67
CA ILE A 165 -10.50 -5.51 -8.61
C ILE A 165 -11.59 -5.30 -7.56
N THR A 166 -11.27 -4.75 -6.41
CA THR A 166 -12.23 -4.42 -5.36
C THR A 166 -13.30 -3.42 -5.82
N PHE A 167 -12.95 -2.46 -6.66
CA PHE A 167 -13.92 -1.53 -7.23
C PHE A 167 -14.77 -2.17 -8.35
N LEU A 168 -14.21 -3.10 -9.10
CA LEU A 168 -14.85 -3.67 -10.28
C LEU A 168 -15.72 -4.90 -9.95
N LEU A 169 -15.20 -5.83 -9.14
CA LEU A 169 -15.79 -7.16 -8.99
C LEU A 169 -17.10 -7.15 -8.18
N PRO A 170 -17.18 -6.54 -6.97
CA PRO A 170 -18.38 -6.60 -6.15
C PRO A 170 -19.63 -6.03 -6.83
N PRO A 171 -19.64 -4.81 -7.39
CA PRO A 171 -20.86 -4.25 -7.97
C PRO A 171 -21.30 -4.92 -9.27
N ASN A 172 -20.42 -5.67 -9.93
CA ASN A 172 -20.77 -6.44 -11.12
C ASN A 172 -21.33 -7.83 -10.81
N ILE A 173 -20.96 -8.41 -9.66
CA ILE A 173 -21.49 -9.71 -9.20
C ILE A 173 -22.72 -9.50 -8.35
N VAL A 174 -22.65 -8.64 -7.33
CA VAL A 174 -23.72 -8.43 -6.36
C VAL A 174 -24.60 -7.28 -6.81
N ARG A 175 -25.79 -7.63 -7.30
CA ARG A 175 -26.77 -6.65 -7.79
C ARG A 175 -27.78 -6.30 -6.69
N ASN A 176 -28.37 -5.11 -6.82
CA ASN A 176 -29.39 -4.64 -5.89
C ASN A 176 -30.77 -5.25 -6.23
N HIS A 177 -30.92 -6.56 -5.96
CA HIS A 177 -32.19 -7.27 -6.19
C HIS A 177 -33.26 -6.88 -5.16
N GLU A 178 -34.53 -6.99 -5.52
CA GLU A 178 -35.65 -6.79 -4.60
C GLU A 178 -35.69 -7.91 -3.54
N GLN A 179 -35.45 -9.15 -3.95
CA GLN A 179 -35.44 -10.32 -3.09
C GLN A 179 -34.09 -10.52 -2.42
N LEU A 180 -34.07 -10.64 -1.11
CA LEU A 180 -32.84 -10.87 -0.32
C LEU A 180 -32.14 -12.18 -0.68
N GLU A 181 -32.91 -13.22 -1.04
CA GLU A 181 -32.33 -14.52 -1.43
C GLU A 181 -31.39 -14.40 -2.64
N ASN A 182 -31.76 -13.59 -3.65
CA ASN A 182 -30.91 -13.35 -4.80
C ASN A 182 -29.62 -12.60 -4.43
N ILE A 183 -29.68 -11.67 -3.50
CA ILE A 183 -28.50 -10.99 -2.96
C ILE A 183 -27.60 -12.01 -2.23
N GLY A 184 -28.20 -12.91 -1.46
CA GLY A 184 -27.46 -13.98 -0.76
C GLY A 184 -26.72 -14.92 -1.72
N ASN A 185 -27.37 -15.28 -2.84
CA ASN A 185 -26.75 -16.08 -3.89
C ASN A 185 -25.58 -15.36 -4.57
N ASP A 186 -25.75 -14.08 -4.89
CA ASP A 186 -24.68 -13.24 -5.46
C ASP A 186 -23.48 -13.11 -4.49
N LEU A 187 -23.76 -12.87 -3.20
CA LEU A 187 -22.74 -12.82 -2.16
C LEU A 187 -22.00 -14.14 -2.00
N PHE A 188 -22.73 -15.26 -2.05
CA PHE A 188 -22.12 -16.58 -2.01
C PHE A 188 -21.15 -16.78 -3.19
N VAL A 189 -21.55 -16.41 -4.40
CA VAL A 189 -20.67 -16.45 -5.59
C VAL A 189 -19.44 -15.58 -5.40
N LEU A 190 -19.60 -14.36 -4.89
CA LEU A 190 -18.48 -13.45 -4.63
C LEU A 190 -17.51 -14.04 -3.59
N TYR A 191 -18.01 -14.57 -2.48
CA TYR A 191 -17.19 -15.18 -1.43
C TYR A 191 -16.49 -16.45 -1.91
N LEU A 192 -17.21 -17.31 -2.63
CA LEU A 192 -16.64 -18.55 -3.16
C LEU A 192 -15.53 -18.25 -4.18
N THR A 193 -15.75 -17.29 -5.09
CA THR A 193 -14.75 -16.88 -6.08
C THR A 193 -13.47 -16.38 -5.41
N THR A 194 -13.60 -15.51 -4.39
CA THR A 194 -12.42 -15.01 -3.64
C THR A 194 -11.74 -16.10 -2.82
N ALA A 195 -12.48 -17.03 -2.23
CA ALA A 195 -11.93 -18.15 -1.47
C ALA A 195 -11.16 -19.14 -2.36
N ILE A 196 -11.72 -19.48 -3.54
CA ILE A 196 -11.04 -20.33 -4.53
C ILE A 196 -9.76 -19.65 -5.01
N PHE A 197 -9.82 -18.36 -5.37
CA PHE A 197 -8.64 -17.62 -5.79
C PHE A 197 -7.55 -17.60 -4.70
N ALA A 198 -7.89 -17.29 -3.45
CA ALA A 198 -6.96 -17.31 -2.34
C ALA A 198 -6.35 -18.71 -2.12
N SER A 199 -7.15 -19.78 -2.25
CA SER A 199 -6.69 -21.17 -2.14
C SER A 199 -5.69 -21.52 -3.25
N LEU A 200 -5.97 -21.16 -4.50
CA LEU A 200 -5.05 -21.36 -5.62
C LEU A 200 -3.72 -20.63 -5.40
N VAL A 201 -3.77 -19.37 -4.95
CA VAL A 201 -2.57 -18.60 -4.62
C VAL A 201 -1.78 -19.29 -3.50
N THR A 202 -2.45 -19.81 -2.47
CA THR A 202 -1.81 -20.55 -1.38
C THR A 202 -1.08 -21.78 -1.87
N VAL A 203 -1.72 -22.57 -2.74
CA VAL A 203 -1.08 -23.75 -3.35
C VAL A 203 0.16 -23.33 -4.16
N VAL A 204 0.06 -22.29 -4.96
CA VAL A 204 1.18 -21.77 -5.75
C VAL A 204 2.33 -21.27 -4.87
N VAL A 205 2.03 -20.55 -3.78
CA VAL A 205 3.05 -20.11 -2.81
C VAL A 205 3.72 -21.30 -2.15
N PHE A 206 2.96 -22.29 -1.68
CA PHE A 206 3.49 -23.46 -1.01
C PHE A 206 4.42 -24.27 -1.93
N ALA A 207 4.03 -24.46 -3.19
CA ALA A 207 4.76 -25.26 -4.16
C ALA A 207 6.02 -24.55 -4.72
N PHE A 208 5.91 -23.26 -5.05
CA PHE A 208 6.92 -22.58 -5.87
C PHE A 208 7.69 -21.46 -5.18
N PHE A 209 7.16 -20.85 -4.11
CA PHE A 209 7.82 -19.70 -3.48
C PHE A 209 9.04 -20.11 -2.67
N ARG A 210 10.15 -19.37 -2.84
CA ARG A 210 11.41 -19.57 -2.08
C ARG A 210 11.88 -18.24 -1.50
N SER A 211 12.47 -18.28 -0.30
CA SER A 211 13.01 -17.09 0.38
C SER A 211 14.17 -16.46 -0.36
N ASP A 212 15.14 -17.28 -0.75
CA ASP A 212 16.42 -16.83 -1.27
C ASP A 212 16.82 -17.67 -2.49
N PRO A 213 17.57 -17.07 -3.43
CA PRO A 213 18.19 -17.81 -4.51
C PRO A 213 19.38 -18.64 -4.00
N PRO A 214 19.86 -19.65 -4.75
CA PRO A 214 21.02 -20.47 -4.37
C PRO A 214 22.29 -19.66 -4.16
N LEU A 215 22.51 -18.60 -4.95
CA LEU A 215 23.62 -17.65 -4.78
C LEU A 215 23.02 -16.23 -4.65
N PRO A 216 23.61 -15.36 -3.80
CA PRO A 216 23.13 -13.99 -3.64
C PRO A 216 23.23 -13.20 -4.95
N PRO A 217 22.30 -12.24 -5.22
CA PRO A 217 22.30 -11.49 -6.48
C PRO A 217 23.34 -10.37 -6.51
N SER A 218 23.97 -10.04 -5.38
CA SER A 218 24.97 -8.97 -5.28
C SER A 218 25.93 -9.18 -4.10
N ASP A 219 27.12 -8.57 -4.18
CA ASP A 219 28.11 -8.57 -3.09
C ASP A 219 27.58 -7.85 -1.85
N ALA A 220 26.79 -6.78 -2.01
CA ALA A 220 26.13 -6.10 -0.91
C ALA A 220 25.21 -7.04 -0.12
N ARG A 221 24.42 -7.87 -0.81
CA ARG A 221 23.57 -8.88 -0.15
C ARG A 221 24.39 -9.96 0.52
N ARG A 222 25.46 -10.39 -0.11
CA ARG A 222 26.42 -11.36 0.47
C ARG A 222 27.00 -10.84 1.79
N LEU A 223 27.48 -9.59 1.81
CA LEU A 223 27.99 -8.94 3.02
C LEU A 223 26.92 -8.82 4.11
N GLN A 224 25.69 -8.46 3.76
CA GLN A 224 24.57 -8.43 4.70
C GLN A 224 24.29 -9.79 5.35
N ILE A 225 24.40 -10.88 4.59
CA ILE A 225 24.23 -12.25 5.13
C ILE A 225 25.36 -12.57 6.10
N LEU A 226 26.60 -12.17 5.79
CA LEU A 226 27.79 -12.41 6.62
C LEU A 226 27.78 -11.54 7.89
N HIS A 227 27.36 -10.28 7.80
CA HIS A 227 27.37 -9.32 8.91
C HIS A 227 26.01 -9.21 9.64
N LYS A 228 25.16 -10.22 9.60
CA LYS A 228 23.80 -10.23 10.19
C LYS A 228 23.77 -9.97 11.72
N THR A 229 24.90 -9.76 12.37
CA THR A 229 25.03 -9.71 13.83
C THR A 229 25.17 -8.29 14.41
N GLU A 230 25.31 -7.22 13.62
CA GLU A 230 25.67 -5.90 14.14
C GLU A 230 24.77 -4.76 13.61
N SER A 231 23.55 -4.64 14.13
CA SER A 231 22.87 -3.34 14.15
C SER A 231 21.71 -3.37 15.15
N THR A 232 22.00 -3.10 16.39
CA THR A 232 20.97 -2.93 17.42
C THR A 232 21.09 -1.55 18.05
N GLU A 233 20.81 -0.49 17.29
CA GLU A 233 20.24 0.66 17.96
C GLU A 233 18.86 0.23 18.45
N GLY A 234 18.59 0.40 19.75
CA GLY A 234 17.34 -0.04 20.34
C GLY A 234 16.15 0.63 19.62
N PHE A 235 15.15 -0.16 19.25
CA PHE A 235 13.91 0.28 18.58
C PHE A 235 13.30 1.56 19.24
N LEU A 236 13.32 1.65 20.56
CA LEU A 236 12.83 2.80 21.33
C LEU A 236 13.65 4.07 21.07
N THR A 237 14.97 3.97 20.88
CA THR A 237 15.86 5.10 20.61
C THR A 237 15.56 5.68 19.24
N LEU A 238 15.42 4.82 18.24
CA LEU A 238 15.02 5.23 16.89
C LEU A 238 13.65 5.90 16.88
N THR A 239 12.65 5.28 17.52
CA THR A 239 11.31 5.86 17.67
C THR A 239 11.35 7.25 18.27
N ARG A 240 12.06 7.43 19.39
CA ARG A 240 12.21 8.75 20.05
C ARG A 240 12.86 9.76 19.11
N ARG A 241 13.91 9.38 18.37
CA ARG A 241 14.60 10.25 17.41
C ARG A 241 13.67 10.71 16.29
N LEU A 242 12.87 9.80 15.72
CA LEU A 242 11.88 10.11 14.66
C LEU A 242 10.79 11.06 15.19
N LEU A 243 10.22 10.76 16.35
CA LEU A 243 9.15 11.56 16.96
C LEU A 243 9.61 12.94 17.48
N THR A 244 10.92 13.17 17.63
CA THR A 244 11.46 14.49 17.96
C THR A 244 11.89 15.32 16.74
N ASN A 245 11.96 14.72 15.56
CA ASN A 245 12.35 15.40 14.33
C ASN A 245 11.15 16.15 13.71
N ARG A 246 11.13 17.48 13.84
CA ARG A 246 10.03 18.33 13.33
C ARG A 246 9.74 18.17 11.83
N SER A 247 10.78 18.01 11.00
CA SER A 247 10.61 17.82 9.56
C SER A 247 9.99 16.45 9.27
N TYR A 248 10.37 15.42 10.02
CA TYR A 248 9.76 14.10 9.91
C TYR A 248 8.30 14.11 10.37
N LEU A 249 7.99 14.77 11.48
CA LEU A 249 6.61 14.91 11.97
C LEU A 249 5.71 15.68 10.99
N ALA A 250 6.24 16.71 10.33
CA ALA A 250 5.50 17.43 9.29
C ALA A 250 5.22 16.53 8.07
N LEU A 251 6.20 15.74 7.63
CA LEU A 251 6.00 14.73 6.58
C LEU A 251 5.02 13.64 7.03
N TRP A 252 5.16 13.14 8.26
CA TRP A 252 4.29 12.13 8.85
C TRP A 252 2.82 12.58 8.87
N HIS A 253 2.57 13.85 9.29
CA HIS A 253 1.23 14.44 9.24
C HIS A 253 0.73 14.62 7.82
N ALA A 254 1.53 15.22 6.92
CA ALA A 254 1.13 15.46 5.53
C ALA A 254 0.82 14.15 4.80
N PHE A 255 1.65 13.13 4.97
CA PHE A 255 1.46 11.81 4.37
C PHE A 255 0.23 11.10 4.97
N GLY A 256 0.12 11.14 6.30
CA GLY A 256 -1.01 10.57 7.03
C GLY A 256 -2.34 11.14 6.57
N VAL A 257 -2.43 12.46 6.46
CA VAL A 257 -3.65 13.15 6.00
C VAL A 257 -3.95 12.83 4.53
N THR A 258 -2.98 13.00 3.63
CA THR A 258 -3.23 12.89 2.18
C THR A 258 -3.66 11.46 1.79
N ILE A 259 -2.97 10.44 2.30
CA ILE A 259 -3.35 9.05 2.03
C ILE A 259 -4.54 8.61 2.89
N GLY A 260 -4.69 9.17 4.10
CA GLY A 260 -5.87 8.98 4.94
C GLY A 260 -7.17 9.47 4.27
N VAL A 261 -7.11 10.60 3.56
CA VAL A 261 -8.22 11.11 2.74
C VAL A 261 -8.58 10.13 1.62
N PHE A 262 -7.59 9.52 0.95
CA PHE A 262 -7.84 8.47 -0.04
C PHE A 262 -8.58 7.27 0.59
N ASN A 263 -8.15 6.81 1.77
CA ASN A 263 -8.79 5.71 2.47
C ASN A 263 -10.25 6.04 2.82
N ALA A 264 -10.49 7.25 3.34
CA ALA A 264 -11.84 7.71 3.71
C ALA A 264 -12.73 7.89 2.47
N LEU A 265 -12.25 8.56 1.43
CA LEU A 265 -12.98 8.75 0.18
C LEU A 265 -13.33 7.39 -0.45
N SER A 266 -12.37 6.47 -0.55
CA SER A 266 -12.60 5.15 -1.17
C SER A 266 -13.62 4.31 -0.39
N THR A 267 -13.66 4.44 0.95
CA THR A 267 -14.62 3.72 1.79
C THR A 267 -16.02 4.32 1.70
N LEU A 268 -16.13 5.65 1.72
CA LEU A 268 -17.42 6.37 1.76
C LEU A 268 -17.97 6.73 0.38
N LEU A 269 -17.22 6.45 -0.70
CA LEU A 269 -17.55 6.91 -2.05
C LEU A 269 -18.94 6.41 -2.51
N ASN A 270 -19.27 5.15 -2.23
CA ASN A 270 -20.58 4.59 -2.61
C ASN A 270 -21.74 5.31 -1.89
N GLU A 271 -21.60 5.55 -0.61
CA GLU A 271 -22.63 6.23 0.19
C GLU A 271 -22.84 7.66 -0.30
N MET A 272 -21.75 8.43 -0.50
CA MET A 272 -21.83 9.81 -1.00
C MET A 272 -22.41 9.87 -2.42
N TYR A 273 -22.02 8.93 -3.29
CA TYR A 273 -22.51 8.88 -4.65
C TYR A 273 -23.99 8.56 -4.73
N LEU A 274 -24.46 7.55 -3.98
CA LEU A 274 -25.85 7.12 -3.99
C LEU A 274 -26.82 8.13 -3.36
N MET A 275 -26.34 9.07 -2.53
CA MET A 275 -27.15 10.20 -2.07
C MET A 275 -27.59 11.11 -3.23
N ARG A 276 -26.81 11.17 -4.32
CA ARG A 276 -27.05 12.03 -5.48
C ARG A 276 -27.56 11.26 -6.69
N PHE A 277 -27.04 10.07 -6.92
CA PHE A 277 -27.34 9.25 -8.09
C PHE A 277 -27.90 7.90 -7.66
N LYS A 278 -29.21 7.73 -7.75
CA LYS A 278 -29.88 6.46 -7.40
C LYS A 278 -29.42 5.32 -8.32
N SER A 279 -29.21 4.14 -7.75
CA SER A 279 -28.82 2.92 -8.49
C SER A 279 -27.50 3.04 -9.28
N GLY A 280 -26.54 3.79 -8.73
CA GLY A 280 -25.22 4.05 -9.36
C GLY A 280 -24.09 3.16 -8.87
N GLU A 281 -24.34 2.00 -8.25
CA GLU A 281 -23.30 1.15 -7.62
C GLU A 281 -22.19 0.75 -8.61
N VAL A 282 -22.57 0.36 -9.82
CA VAL A 282 -21.62 -0.03 -10.88
C VAL A 282 -20.78 1.18 -11.33
N GLU A 283 -21.41 2.36 -11.38
CA GLU A 283 -20.72 3.59 -11.79
C GLU A 283 -19.69 4.04 -10.74
N VAL A 284 -20.00 3.87 -9.46
CA VAL A 284 -19.03 4.05 -8.36
C VAL A 284 -17.82 3.14 -8.56
N GLY A 285 -18.06 1.88 -8.95
CA GLY A 285 -17.01 0.94 -9.31
C GLY A 285 -16.11 1.48 -10.43
N TYR A 286 -16.69 2.01 -11.51
CA TYR A 286 -15.91 2.60 -12.61
C TYR A 286 -15.11 3.83 -12.18
N ILE A 287 -15.66 4.71 -11.34
CA ILE A 287 -14.93 5.85 -10.78
C ILE A 287 -13.72 5.37 -9.99
N GLY A 288 -13.88 4.35 -9.13
CA GLY A 288 -12.78 3.76 -8.38
C GLY A 288 -11.70 3.12 -9.26
N VAL A 289 -12.11 2.44 -10.34
CA VAL A 289 -11.18 1.87 -11.33
C VAL A 289 -10.39 2.98 -12.04
N VAL A 290 -11.04 4.07 -12.42
CA VAL A 290 -10.36 5.24 -13.02
C VAL A 290 -9.33 5.81 -12.05
N ILE A 291 -9.69 6.04 -10.79
CA ILE A 291 -8.76 6.50 -9.75
C ILE A 291 -7.53 5.57 -9.68
N THR A 292 -7.75 4.26 -9.69
CA THR A 292 -6.68 3.27 -9.53
C THR A 292 -5.77 3.18 -10.75
N ILE A 293 -6.32 3.08 -11.96
CA ILE A 293 -5.54 2.96 -13.20
C ILE A 293 -4.71 4.24 -13.44
N LEU A 294 -5.34 5.39 -13.31
CA LEU A 294 -4.61 6.66 -13.46
C LEU A 294 -3.61 6.86 -12.31
N GLY A 295 -3.91 6.33 -11.12
CA GLY A 295 -2.97 6.30 -10.01
C GLY A 295 -1.70 5.49 -10.33
N MET A 296 -1.83 4.32 -10.96
CA MET A 296 -0.66 3.55 -11.41
C MET A 296 0.21 4.36 -12.38
N ALA A 297 -0.40 5.02 -13.35
CA ALA A 297 0.31 5.90 -14.28
C ALA A 297 1.00 7.07 -13.55
N GLY A 298 0.29 7.70 -12.60
CA GLY A 298 0.79 8.81 -11.80
C GLY A 298 2.00 8.44 -10.94
N ALA A 299 1.98 7.25 -10.32
CA ALA A 299 3.09 6.75 -9.52
C ALA A 299 4.37 6.58 -10.35
N ILE A 300 4.25 6.02 -11.58
CA ILE A 300 5.38 5.87 -12.52
C ILE A 300 5.92 7.24 -12.94
N VAL A 301 5.02 8.13 -13.36
CA VAL A 301 5.42 9.47 -13.83
C VAL A 301 6.10 10.26 -12.71
N ALA A 302 5.54 10.23 -11.50
CA ALA A 302 6.11 10.92 -10.34
C ALA A 302 7.53 10.41 -10.02
N GLY A 303 7.75 9.10 -10.05
CA GLY A 303 9.08 8.50 -9.86
C GLY A 303 10.07 8.96 -10.93
N VAL A 304 9.71 8.86 -12.21
CA VAL A 304 10.60 9.28 -13.34
C VAL A 304 10.92 10.78 -13.28
N VAL A 305 9.94 11.61 -12.94
CA VAL A 305 10.16 13.07 -12.85
C VAL A 305 11.05 13.39 -11.64
N LEU A 306 10.87 12.73 -10.51
CA LEU A 306 11.74 12.89 -9.35
C LEU A 306 13.19 12.51 -9.65
N ASP A 307 13.41 11.36 -10.31
CA ASP A 307 14.74 10.89 -10.68
C ASP A 307 15.49 11.86 -11.62
N ARG A 308 14.73 12.60 -12.45
CA ARG A 308 15.33 13.59 -13.36
C ARG A 308 15.55 14.96 -12.73
N THR A 309 14.67 15.37 -11.82
CA THR A 309 14.67 16.74 -11.28
C THR A 309 15.39 16.88 -9.94
N HIS A 310 15.40 15.82 -9.13
CA HIS A 310 15.93 15.80 -7.76
C HIS A 310 15.37 16.92 -6.84
N LYS A 311 14.21 17.51 -7.20
CA LYS A 311 13.57 18.60 -6.43
C LYS A 311 12.47 18.03 -5.53
N PHE A 312 12.87 17.31 -4.48
CA PHE A 312 11.96 16.57 -3.60
C PHE A 312 10.82 17.40 -3.01
N LYS A 313 11.15 18.54 -2.40
CA LYS A 313 10.16 19.40 -1.74
C LYS A 313 9.15 19.98 -2.72
N LEU A 314 9.62 20.51 -3.86
CA LEU A 314 8.73 21.09 -4.87
C LEU A 314 7.79 20.03 -5.44
N MET A 315 8.34 18.87 -5.80
CA MET A 315 7.58 17.76 -6.37
C MET A 315 6.47 17.27 -5.44
N ILE A 316 6.81 16.94 -4.18
CA ILE A 316 5.83 16.41 -3.24
C ILE A 316 4.73 17.42 -2.91
N SER A 317 5.08 18.71 -2.79
CA SER A 317 4.11 19.78 -2.53
C SER A 317 3.18 20.02 -3.72
N SER A 318 3.71 20.04 -4.95
CA SER A 318 2.92 20.23 -6.18
C SER A 318 1.94 19.07 -6.40
N VAL A 319 2.42 17.83 -6.23
CA VAL A 319 1.60 16.64 -6.39
C VAL A 319 0.51 16.56 -5.32
N CYS A 320 0.82 16.95 -4.08
CA CYS A 320 -0.16 17.07 -3.00
C CYS A 320 -1.25 18.11 -3.33
N ALA A 321 -0.85 19.29 -3.83
CA ALA A 321 -1.79 20.34 -4.21
C ALA A 321 -2.73 19.91 -5.35
N LEU A 322 -2.20 19.25 -6.38
CA LEU A 322 -2.98 18.74 -7.51
C LEU A 322 -3.93 17.60 -7.10
N SER A 323 -3.49 16.71 -6.19
CA SER A 323 -4.35 15.70 -5.59
C SER A 323 -5.51 16.35 -4.80
N TRP A 324 -5.22 17.38 -4.00
CA TRP A 324 -6.24 18.12 -3.26
C TRP A 324 -7.25 18.84 -4.18
N ILE A 325 -6.80 19.44 -5.29
CA ILE A 325 -7.71 20.00 -6.30
C ILE A 325 -8.60 18.92 -6.90
N GLY A 326 -8.06 17.73 -7.21
CA GLY A 326 -8.83 16.58 -7.68
C GLY A 326 -9.93 16.15 -6.69
N LEU A 327 -9.62 16.11 -5.39
CA LEU A 327 -10.57 15.83 -4.33
C LEU A 327 -11.72 16.85 -4.30
N ILE A 328 -11.40 18.14 -4.41
CA ILE A 328 -12.41 19.22 -4.44
C ILE A 328 -13.30 19.08 -5.67
N LEU A 329 -12.74 18.77 -6.84
CA LEU A 329 -13.51 18.55 -8.06
C LEU A 329 -14.48 17.37 -7.92
N ILE A 330 -14.10 16.26 -7.29
CA ILE A 330 -15.04 15.17 -6.99
C ILE A 330 -16.21 15.70 -6.15
N GLY A 331 -15.93 16.45 -5.07
CA GLY A 331 -16.97 17.03 -4.22
C GLY A 331 -17.90 17.98 -4.99
N ILE A 332 -17.35 18.90 -5.78
CA ILE A 332 -18.13 19.83 -6.62
C ILE A 332 -18.97 19.06 -7.64
N GLY A 333 -18.40 18.04 -8.28
CA GLY A 333 -19.11 17.22 -9.26
C GLY A 333 -20.30 16.47 -8.66
N LEU A 334 -20.15 15.94 -7.44
CA LEU A 334 -21.23 15.30 -6.69
C LEU A 334 -22.32 16.32 -6.30
N LEU A 335 -21.92 17.47 -5.78
CA LEU A 335 -22.87 18.53 -5.36
C LEU A 335 -23.67 19.12 -6.52
N LEU A 336 -23.04 19.28 -7.70
CA LEU A 336 -23.68 19.77 -8.92
C LEU A 336 -24.36 18.66 -9.74
N GLU A 337 -24.23 17.41 -9.31
CA GLU A 337 -24.73 16.21 -10.01
C GLU A 337 -24.20 16.09 -11.45
N HIS A 338 -22.96 16.54 -11.67
CA HIS A 338 -22.31 16.52 -12.99
C HIS A 338 -21.24 15.43 -13.05
N LYS A 339 -21.58 14.31 -13.68
CA LYS A 339 -20.72 13.11 -13.78
C LYS A 339 -19.36 13.39 -14.40
N TRP A 340 -19.27 14.18 -15.45
CA TRP A 340 -17.99 14.47 -16.11
C TRP A 340 -17.01 15.23 -15.18
N ILE A 341 -17.52 16.09 -14.27
CA ILE A 341 -16.68 16.76 -13.26
C ILE A 341 -16.16 15.74 -12.24
N ILE A 342 -17.00 14.77 -11.84
CA ILE A 342 -16.60 13.68 -10.95
C ILE A 342 -15.47 12.86 -11.59
N TYR A 343 -15.61 12.48 -12.87
CA TYR A 343 -14.56 11.74 -13.58
C TYR A 343 -13.28 12.55 -13.75
N LEU A 344 -13.38 13.84 -14.06
CA LEU A 344 -12.21 14.72 -14.12
C LEU A 344 -11.48 14.79 -12.77
N GLY A 345 -12.24 14.98 -11.69
CA GLY A 345 -11.72 14.96 -10.34
C GLY A 345 -11.08 13.61 -9.99
N ALA A 346 -11.72 12.50 -10.35
CA ALA A 346 -11.23 11.14 -10.14
C ALA A 346 -9.90 10.88 -10.88
N ILE A 347 -9.78 11.33 -12.12
CA ILE A 347 -8.56 11.27 -12.91
C ILE A 347 -7.44 12.03 -12.21
N MET A 348 -7.69 13.29 -11.84
CA MET A 348 -6.69 14.13 -11.16
C MET A 348 -6.33 13.56 -9.80
N PHE A 349 -7.33 13.23 -8.97
CA PHE A 349 -7.10 12.70 -7.64
C PHE A 349 -6.30 11.40 -7.69
N GLY A 350 -6.71 10.43 -8.51
CA GLY A 350 -6.02 9.15 -8.64
C GLY A 350 -4.57 9.31 -9.09
N PHE A 351 -4.35 10.06 -10.19
CA PHE A 351 -3.02 10.27 -10.75
C PHE A 351 -2.04 10.91 -9.76
N PHE A 352 -2.46 11.98 -9.12
CA PHE A 352 -1.58 12.71 -8.21
C PHE A 352 -1.49 12.09 -6.82
N ASN A 353 -2.54 11.46 -6.30
CA ASN A 353 -2.51 10.83 -4.98
C ASN A 353 -1.58 9.61 -4.93
N ALA A 354 -1.62 8.74 -5.93
CA ALA A 354 -0.70 7.61 -6.00
C ALA A 354 0.75 8.07 -6.26
N GLY A 355 0.95 9.11 -7.09
CA GLY A 355 2.24 9.77 -7.25
C GLY A 355 2.76 10.33 -5.93
N TYR A 356 1.91 10.96 -5.14
CA TYR A 356 2.25 11.45 -3.81
C TYR A 356 2.69 10.33 -2.86
N SER A 357 2.00 9.19 -2.87
CA SER A 357 2.38 8.04 -2.06
C SER A 357 3.80 7.55 -2.37
N THR A 358 4.14 7.44 -3.66
CA THR A 358 5.48 7.03 -4.11
C THR A 358 6.55 8.04 -3.67
N LEU A 359 6.31 9.33 -3.92
CA LEU A 359 7.22 10.40 -3.51
C LEU A 359 7.40 10.46 -1.98
N GLY A 360 6.35 10.22 -1.22
CA GLY A 360 6.38 10.26 0.24
C GLY A 360 7.35 9.26 0.85
N PHE A 361 7.42 8.04 0.31
CA PHE A 361 8.40 7.04 0.75
C PHE A 361 9.84 7.45 0.40
N GLU A 362 10.09 7.98 -0.80
CA GLU A 362 11.43 8.46 -1.18
C GLU A 362 11.87 9.67 -0.36
N VAL A 363 10.98 10.65 -0.13
CA VAL A 363 11.26 11.80 0.74
C VAL A 363 11.51 11.36 2.18
N CYS A 364 10.78 10.35 2.67
CA CYS A 364 11.02 9.77 3.98
C CYS A 364 12.45 9.20 4.08
N ALA A 365 12.87 8.42 3.09
CA ALA A 365 14.21 7.83 3.04
C ALA A 365 15.31 8.90 3.00
N GLU A 366 15.10 10.01 2.26
CA GLU A 366 16.04 11.15 2.23
C GLU A 366 16.14 11.88 3.58
N PHE A 367 15.01 12.11 4.26
CA PHE A 367 14.99 12.86 5.53
C PHE A 367 15.55 12.08 6.69
N THR A 368 15.36 10.77 6.70
CA THR A 368 15.72 9.90 7.82
C THR A 368 17.10 9.27 7.69
N TYR A 369 17.78 9.42 6.54
CA TYR A 369 19.13 8.89 6.39
C TYR A 369 20.05 9.34 7.54
N PRO A 370 20.84 8.43 8.17
CA PRO A 370 21.12 7.03 7.80
C PRO A 370 20.20 5.97 8.45
N ASP A 371 19.04 6.33 8.99
CA ASP A 371 18.13 5.40 9.66
C ASP A 371 17.63 4.29 8.71
N PRO A 372 17.29 3.09 9.24
CA PRO A 372 16.78 2.00 8.40
C PRO A 372 15.46 2.37 7.70
N GLU A 373 15.48 2.40 6.36
CA GLU A 373 14.32 2.81 5.54
C GLU A 373 13.05 1.99 5.84
N GLY A 374 13.20 0.68 6.12
CA GLY A 374 12.06 -0.19 6.43
C GLY A 374 11.31 0.19 7.71
N VAL A 375 12.00 0.73 8.70
CA VAL A 375 11.37 1.16 9.96
C VAL A 375 10.71 2.53 9.79
N THR A 376 11.40 3.47 9.15
CA THR A 376 10.90 4.83 8.97
C THR A 376 9.67 4.87 8.06
N THR A 377 9.63 4.06 7.00
CA THR A 377 8.47 3.90 6.13
C THR A 377 7.32 3.14 6.80
N ALA A 378 7.60 2.19 7.70
CA ALA A 378 6.57 1.53 8.50
C ALA A 378 5.82 2.52 9.41
N TYR A 379 6.55 3.44 10.07
CA TYR A 379 5.91 4.52 10.83
C TYR A 379 5.10 5.48 9.96
N LEU A 380 5.55 5.76 8.74
CA LEU A 380 4.81 6.58 7.79
C LEU A 380 3.51 5.87 7.36
N THR A 381 3.56 4.54 7.20
CA THR A 381 2.37 3.72 6.92
C THR A 381 1.41 3.73 8.11
N VAL A 382 1.89 3.60 9.35
CA VAL A 382 1.06 3.73 10.56
C VAL A 382 0.34 5.09 10.60
N ALA A 383 0.99 6.18 10.13
CA ALA A 383 0.33 7.48 10.04
C ALA A 383 -0.94 7.41 9.19
N HIS A 384 -0.81 7.02 7.92
CA HIS A 384 -1.97 7.03 7.02
C HIS A 384 -3.05 6.02 7.41
N GLN A 385 -2.69 4.91 8.04
CA GLN A 385 -3.66 3.96 8.58
C GLN A 385 -4.45 4.60 9.74
N SER A 386 -3.76 5.29 10.65
CA SER A 386 -4.40 5.97 11.80
C SER A 386 -5.30 7.12 11.36
N TYR A 387 -4.81 7.99 10.46
CA TYR A 387 -5.60 9.10 9.92
C TYR A 387 -6.79 8.60 9.10
N GLY A 388 -6.59 7.58 8.26
CA GLY A 388 -7.66 6.97 7.48
C GLY A 388 -8.75 6.38 8.37
N ALA A 389 -8.35 5.63 9.41
CA ALA A 389 -9.28 5.07 10.37
C ALA A 389 -10.11 6.15 11.09
N ALA A 390 -9.45 7.19 11.60
CA ALA A 390 -10.12 8.30 12.25
C ALA A 390 -11.10 9.03 11.31
N MET A 391 -10.68 9.29 10.06
CA MET A 391 -11.51 9.96 9.06
C MET A 391 -12.73 9.13 8.67
N ILE A 392 -12.59 7.82 8.47
CA ILE A 392 -13.72 6.93 8.15
C ILE A 392 -14.76 6.97 9.28
N LEU A 393 -14.31 6.89 10.54
CA LEU A 393 -15.22 6.93 11.70
C LEU A 393 -15.93 8.27 11.83
N ILE A 394 -15.19 9.37 11.74
CA ILE A 394 -15.73 10.71 11.89
C ILE A 394 -16.67 11.03 10.72
N PHE A 395 -16.19 10.88 9.49
CA PHE A 395 -16.95 11.26 8.31
C PHE A 395 -18.07 10.29 7.96
N GLY A 396 -17.97 9.00 8.34
CA GLY A 396 -19.11 8.08 8.26
C GLY A 396 -20.30 8.56 9.11
N LYS A 397 -20.05 9.00 10.36
CA LYS A 397 -21.09 9.60 11.20
C LYS A 397 -21.59 10.95 10.69
N VAL A 398 -20.69 11.80 10.18
CA VAL A 398 -21.06 13.09 9.58
C VAL A 398 -21.94 12.86 8.36
N LEU A 399 -21.63 11.88 7.53
CA LEU A 399 -22.40 11.52 6.35
C LEU A 399 -23.82 11.11 6.71
N GLU A 400 -23.97 10.25 7.73
CA GLU A 400 -25.26 9.78 8.21
C GLU A 400 -26.11 10.91 8.84
N SER A 401 -25.47 11.84 9.60
CA SER A 401 -26.19 12.87 10.37
C SER A 401 -26.40 14.17 9.61
N TYR A 402 -25.47 14.57 8.75
CA TYR A 402 -25.42 15.91 8.12
C TYR A 402 -25.33 15.87 6.59
N GLY A 403 -25.17 14.70 6.00
CA GLY A 403 -25.08 14.52 4.55
C GLY A 403 -23.68 14.73 3.96
N ASP A 404 -23.58 14.54 2.64
CA ASP A 404 -22.33 14.49 1.87
C ASP A 404 -21.58 15.82 1.80
N LEU A 405 -22.29 16.96 1.80
CA LEU A 405 -21.66 18.30 1.75
C LEU A 405 -20.63 18.49 2.85
N TRP A 406 -20.98 18.15 4.10
CA TRP A 406 -20.10 18.34 5.24
C TRP A 406 -18.90 17.37 5.21
N VAL A 407 -19.08 16.20 4.62
CA VAL A 407 -17.97 15.26 4.38
C VAL A 407 -16.98 15.85 3.38
N HIS A 408 -17.45 16.40 2.26
CA HIS A 408 -16.58 17.03 1.26
C HIS A 408 -15.83 18.23 1.82
N ILE A 409 -16.52 19.11 2.57
CA ILE A 409 -15.88 20.25 3.23
C ILE A 409 -14.82 19.75 4.22
N GLY A 410 -15.17 18.79 5.06
CA GLY A 410 -14.26 18.24 6.08
C GLY A 410 -13.02 17.58 5.49
N LEU A 411 -13.18 16.71 4.49
CA LEU A 411 -12.06 16.10 3.78
C LEU A 411 -11.19 17.15 3.07
N GLY A 412 -11.83 18.18 2.48
CA GLY A 412 -11.12 19.29 1.83
C GLY A 412 -10.30 20.11 2.82
N VAL A 413 -10.86 20.46 3.99
CA VAL A 413 -10.17 21.21 5.04
C VAL A 413 -9.02 20.40 5.62
N ILE A 414 -9.25 19.14 5.95
CA ILE A 414 -8.19 18.27 6.48
C ILE A 414 -7.10 18.06 5.42
N GLY A 415 -7.45 17.78 4.16
CA GLY A 415 -6.49 17.66 3.06
C GLY A 415 -5.62 18.90 2.89
N PHE A 416 -6.21 20.10 3.08
CA PHE A 416 -5.46 21.37 3.07
C PHE A 416 -4.42 21.45 4.19
N THR A 417 -4.68 20.89 5.37
CA THR A 417 -3.67 20.84 6.45
C THR A 417 -2.43 20.04 6.05
N GLY A 418 -2.61 18.96 5.27
CA GLY A 418 -1.51 18.19 4.70
C GLY A 418 -0.65 19.02 3.74
N LEU A 419 -1.29 19.81 2.88
CA LEU A 419 -0.58 20.74 1.99
C LEU A 419 0.21 21.79 2.77
N VAL A 420 -0.40 22.39 3.79
CA VAL A 420 0.25 23.39 4.65
C VAL A 420 1.45 22.77 5.40
N ALA A 421 1.35 21.52 5.84
CA ALA A 421 2.44 20.84 6.53
C ALA A 421 3.72 20.72 5.69
N HIS A 422 3.63 20.67 4.35
CA HIS A 422 4.79 20.68 3.46
C HIS A 422 5.59 21.97 3.52
N ILE A 423 5.00 23.09 3.92
CA ILE A 423 5.73 24.37 4.12
C ILE A 423 6.79 24.19 5.22
N PHE A 424 6.47 23.43 6.25
CA PHE A 424 7.35 23.18 7.40
C PHE A 424 8.39 22.07 7.17
N THR A 425 8.28 21.28 6.09
CA THR A 425 9.32 20.33 5.73
C THR A 425 10.54 21.05 5.19
N LYS A 426 11.74 20.69 5.69
CA LYS A 426 13.00 21.20 5.16
C LYS A 426 13.40 20.37 3.94
N ASP A 427 14.00 21.01 2.93
CA ASP A 427 14.59 20.30 1.78
C ASP A 427 15.93 19.68 2.20
N LEU A 428 15.88 18.50 2.80
CA LEU A 428 17.04 17.79 3.34
C LEU A 428 17.37 16.62 2.41
N GLN A 429 18.36 16.81 1.54
CA GLN A 429 18.89 15.77 0.62
C GLN A 429 20.05 15.01 1.27
N LYS A 430 19.84 14.45 2.48
CA LYS A 430 20.90 13.82 3.26
C LYS A 430 21.53 12.61 2.57
N ARG A 431 20.72 11.75 1.98
CA ARG A 431 21.16 10.54 1.28
C ARG A 431 21.93 10.86 0.01
N GLN A 432 21.47 11.86 -0.75
CA GLN A 432 22.17 12.32 -1.98
C GLN A 432 23.51 12.98 -1.64
N ASN A 433 23.53 13.90 -0.67
CA ASN A 433 24.75 14.55 -0.22
C ASN A 433 25.80 13.53 0.27
N ALA A 434 25.36 12.49 1.00
CA ALA A 434 26.26 11.41 1.42
C ALA A 434 26.82 10.61 0.23
N LYS A 435 26.03 10.34 -0.82
CA LYS A 435 26.50 9.68 -2.05
C LYS A 435 27.50 10.53 -2.80
N GLU A 436 27.26 11.84 -2.92
CA GLU A 436 28.18 12.77 -3.58
C GLU A 436 29.53 12.85 -2.87
N ILE A 437 29.53 12.94 -1.54
CA ILE A 437 30.74 12.94 -0.73
C ILE A 437 31.51 11.63 -0.91
N ALA A 438 30.82 10.48 -0.87
CA ALA A 438 31.43 9.18 -1.08
C ALA A 438 32.01 9.02 -2.49
N CYS A 439 31.37 9.62 -3.51
CA CYS A 439 31.86 9.60 -4.88
C CYS A 439 33.12 10.47 -5.04
N ARG A 440 33.14 11.69 -4.46
CA ARG A 440 34.32 12.57 -4.44
C ARG A 440 35.51 11.91 -3.76
N ASN A 441 35.30 11.28 -2.62
CA ASN A 441 36.38 10.58 -1.90
C ASN A 441 36.95 9.40 -2.72
N LYS A 442 36.11 8.67 -3.48
CA LYS A 442 36.59 7.62 -4.37
C LYS A 442 37.42 8.14 -5.56
N VAL A 443 37.11 9.32 -6.05
CA VAL A 443 37.89 9.97 -7.12
C VAL A 443 39.24 10.42 -6.58
N HIS A 444 39.30 11.05 -5.41
CA HIS A 444 40.57 11.45 -4.78
C HIS A 444 41.50 10.26 -4.44
N LEU A 445 40.91 9.11 -3.99
CA LEU A 445 41.68 7.90 -3.73
C LEU A 445 42.20 7.21 -5.01
N LYS A 446 41.65 7.53 -6.18
CA LYS A 446 42.15 7.06 -7.47
C LYS A 446 43.23 7.98 -8.05
N GLU A 447 43.20 9.27 -7.71
CA GLU A 447 44.14 10.29 -8.16
C GLU A 447 45.43 10.32 -7.31
N ASP A 448 45.39 9.81 -6.07
CA ASP A 448 46.58 9.70 -5.19
C ASP A 448 46.80 8.23 -4.73
N PRO A 449 47.48 7.44 -5.57
CA PRO A 449 47.79 6.03 -5.27
C PRO A 449 48.81 5.84 -4.14
N SER A 450 49.30 6.94 -3.52
CA SER A 450 50.36 6.95 -2.49
C SER A 450 49.82 7.28 -1.07
N ALA A 451 48.49 7.40 -0.87
CA ALA A 451 47.88 7.63 0.45
C ALA A 451 47.33 6.35 1.09
#